data_a96c7c7a2f38cd44e984a521661fd38a
#
_entry.id   a96c7c7a2f38cd44e984a521661fd38a
#
_cell.length_a   1.000
_cell.length_b   1.000
_cell.length_c   1.000
_cell.angle_alpha   90.00
_cell.angle_beta   90.00
_cell.angle_gamma   90.00
#
_symmetry.space_group_name_H-M   'P 1'
#
loop_
_entity.id
_entity.type
_entity.pdbx_description
1 polymer ?
#
loop_
_entity_poly.entity_id
_entity_poly.type
_entity_poly.pdbx_seq_one_letter_code
_entity_poly.pdbx_strand_id
1 'polypeptide(L)'
;GDLAEVGLDAVMDDGILKDIPILSTVVGLYRIGHTIRERHEIKQLALFVAELNRGCTDESKRKQLLEKLNSDTRKSEQEIEYILVVLDNYLEYEKSQMLAKLYIAYLEETITWAEFAEYASMVKQLVPGDKELLKINHHVRKQSQCRDLLRLTALGLMYEQNTPLFPAKDNNTIKDDETSYTITEFGQKFIDIVG
;
A
#
# COMPACT_ATOMS: atom_id res chain seq x y z
N GLY A 1 1.83 10.60 -18.05
CA GLY A 1 2.53 11.87 -17.91
C GLY A 1 3.40 11.80 -16.70
N ASP A 2 4.69 12.04 -16.88
CA ASP A 2 5.71 11.92 -15.85
C ASP A 2 5.43 12.87 -14.67
N LEU A 3 5.02 12.30 -13.54
CA LEU A 3 5.04 12.97 -12.23
C LEU A 3 6.50 13.31 -11.79
N ALA A 4 7.49 12.92 -12.57
CA ALA A 4 8.90 13.18 -12.31
C ALA A 4 9.30 14.66 -12.47
N GLU A 5 8.46 15.46 -13.13
CA GLU A 5 8.70 16.89 -13.37
C GLU A 5 7.79 17.82 -12.57
N VAL A 6 6.83 17.28 -11.81
CA VAL A 6 6.14 18.10 -10.80
C VAL A 6 7.16 18.31 -9.69
N GLY A 7 7.86 19.43 -9.74
CA GLY A 7 8.85 19.76 -8.76
C GLY A 7 8.27 19.63 -7.36
N LEU A 8 9.05 19.12 -6.42
CA LEU A 8 8.70 19.04 -5.00
C LEU A 8 8.05 20.34 -4.51
N ASP A 9 8.49 21.49 -5.04
CA ASP A 9 7.94 22.82 -4.76
C ASP A 9 6.45 22.93 -5.10
N ALA A 10 5.99 22.37 -6.24
CA ALA A 10 4.57 22.42 -6.62
C ALA A 10 3.69 21.52 -5.75
N VAL A 11 4.21 20.39 -5.28
CA VAL A 11 3.51 19.50 -4.34
C VAL A 11 3.45 20.13 -2.94
N MET A 12 4.42 20.96 -2.60
CA MET A 12 4.57 21.59 -1.30
C MET A 12 3.82 22.93 -1.17
N ASP A 13 3.67 23.65 -2.27
CA ASP A 13 3.01 24.95 -2.23
C ASP A 13 1.48 24.85 -2.16
N ASP A 14 0.92 23.72 -2.52
CA ASP A 14 -0.52 23.53 -2.63
C ASP A 14 -0.97 22.27 -1.85
N GLY A 15 -1.43 22.39 -0.60
CA GLY A 15 -2.08 21.27 0.03
C GLY A 15 -1.87 21.09 1.53
N ILE A 16 -2.19 19.88 2.01
CA ILE A 16 -2.18 19.45 3.41
C ILE A 16 -0.81 19.62 4.09
N LEU A 17 0.30 19.60 3.33
CA LEU A 17 1.66 19.69 3.87
C LEU A 17 1.93 20.96 4.70
N LYS A 18 1.35 22.10 4.30
CA LYS A 18 1.54 23.35 5.06
C LYS A 18 0.95 23.25 6.46
N ASP A 19 -0.04 22.40 6.61
CA ASP A 19 -0.84 22.26 7.82
C ASP A 19 -0.31 21.10 8.72
N ILE A 20 0.70 20.34 8.26
CA ILE A 20 1.38 19.28 9.02
C ILE A 20 2.83 19.67 9.28
N PRO A 21 3.14 20.27 10.46
CA PRO A 21 4.44 20.86 10.77
C PRO A 21 5.61 19.91 10.59
N ILE A 22 5.46 18.63 10.96
CA ILE A 22 6.54 17.66 10.86
C ILE A 22 6.91 17.35 9.40
N LEU A 23 5.94 17.27 8.50
CA LEU A 23 6.20 17.02 7.08
C LEU A 23 6.88 18.23 6.43
N SER A 24 6.45 19.44 6.77
CA SER A 24 7.09 20.67 6.27
C SER A 24 8.55 20.79 6.73
N THR A 25 8.85 20.37 7.96
CA THR A 25 10.22 20.36 8.51
C THR A 25 11.10 19.33 7.80
N VAL A 26 10.59 18.11 7.62
CA VAL A 26 11.31 17.01 6.94
C VAL A 26 11.65 17.41 5.51
N VAL A 27 10.70 17.96 4.79
CA VAL A 27 10.93 18.41 3.42
C VAL A 27 11.91 19.57 3.37
N GLY A 28 11.90 20.47 4.33
CA GLY A 28 12.90 21.56 4.45
C GLY A 28 14.33 21.02 4.58
N LEU A 29 14.51 19.93 5.32
CA LEU A 29 15.81 19.27 5.46
C LEU A 29 16.27 18.58 4.17
N TYR A 30 15.35 17.97 3.40
CA TYR A 30 15.65 17.28 2.14
C TYR A 30 15.95 18.22 0.98
N ARG A 31 15.60 19.51 1.03
CA ARG A 31 15.94 20.50 -0.02
C ARG A 31 17.44 20.65 -0.27
N ILE A 32 18.30 20.17 0.62
CA ILE A 32 19.77 20.27 0.55
C ILE A 32 20.39 18.98 -0.03
N GLY A 33 19.60 17.94 -0.28
CA GLY A 33 20.07 16.61 -0.65
C GLY A 33 20.71 16.51 -2.04
N HIS A 34 21.93 15.98 -2.11
CA HIS A 34 22.71 15.85 -3.34
C HIS A 34 22.92 14.40 -3.78
N THR A 35 22.62 13.41 -2.94
CA THR A 35 22.85 11.99 -3.23
C THR A 35 21.67 11.38 -3.99
N ILE A 36 21.91 10.24 -4.68
CA ILE A 36 20.86 9.47 -5.37
C ILE A 36 19.81 8.97 -4.36
N ARG A 37 20.25 8.57 -3.17
CA ARG A 37 19.37 8.08 -2.09
C ARG A 37 18.43 9.19 -1.62
N GLU A 38 18.96 10.37 -1.32
CA GLU A 38 18.16 11.51 -0.88
C GLU A 38 17.12 11.91 -1.93
N ARG A 39 17.47 11.88 -3.23
CA ARG A 39 16.51 12.14 -4.31
C ARG A 39 15.41 11.07 -4.38
N HIS A 40 15.75 9.82 -4.11
CA HIS A 40 14.77 8.73 -4.05
C HIS A 40 13.80 8.93 -2.89
N GLU A 41 14.30 9.21 -1.70
CA GLU A 41 13.52 9.48 -0.50
C GLU A 41 12.57 10.68 -0.68
N ILE A 42 13.08 11.77 -1.25
CA ILE A 42 12.28 12.95 -1.59
C ILE A 42 11.15 12.61 -2.55
N LYS A 43 11.42 11.82 -3.58
CA LYS A 43 10.42 11.42 -4.56
C LYS A 43 9.36 10.49 -3.97
N GLN A 44 9.75 9.57 -3.09
CA GLN A 44 8.83 8.72 -2.35
C GLN A 44 7.88 9.56 -1.48
N LEU A 45 8.43 10.51 -0.73
CA LEU A 45 7.64 11.43 0.09
C LEU A 45 6.72 12.31 -0.76
N ALA A 46 7.22 12.87 -1.85
CA ALA A 46 6.41 13.70 -2.75
C ALA A 46 5.21 12.94 -3.33
N LEU A 47 5.40 11.67 -3.72
CA LEU A 47 4.32 10.84 -4.23
C LEU A 47 3.30 10.46 -3.15
N PHE A 48 3.78 10.16 -1.93
CA PHE A 48 2.91 9.93 -0.78
C PHE A 48 2.01 11.14 -0.52
N VAL A 49 2.61 12.33 -0.46
CA VAL A 49 1.89 13.58 -0.20
C VAL A 49 0.94 13.96 -1.34
N ALA A 50 1.38 13.80 -2.60
CA ALA A 50 0.52 14.04 -3.74
C ALA A 50 -0.74 13.16 -3.71
N GLU A 51 -0.60 11.90 -3.28
CA GLU A 51 -1.73 10.99 -3.14
C GLU A 51 -2.63 11.36 -1.94
N LEU A 52 -2.05 11.79 -0.81
CA LEU A 52 -2.84 12.34 0.31
C LEU A 52 -3.68 13.54 -0.14
N ASN A 53 -3.07 14.49 -0.86
CA ASN A 53 -3.78 15.66 -1.40
C ASN A 53 -4.90 15.25 -2.36
N ARG A 54 -4.67 14.24 -3.20
CA ARG A 54 -5.67 13.71 -4.13
C ARG A 54 -6.85 13.08 -3.39
N GLY A 55 -6.60 12.31 -2.33
CA GLY A 55 -7.64 11.71 -1.49
C GLY A 55 -8.45 12.72 -0.69
N CYS A 56 -7.92 13.93 -0.49
CA CYS A 56 -8.52 15.00 0.32
C CYS A 56 -8.96 16.21 -0.54
N THR A 57 -9.51 15.98 -1.72
CA THR A 57 -10.01 17.05 -2.62
C THR A 57 -11.22 17.80 -2.06
N ASP A 58 -12.01 17.16 -1.19
CA ASP A 58 -13.12 17.80 -0.49
C ASP A 58 -12.59 18.57 0.73
N GLU A 59 -12.88 19.88 0.78
CA GLU A 59 -12.45 20.77 1.87
C GLU A 59 -12.97 20.32 3.25
N SER A 60 -14.16 19.73 3.30
CA SER A 60 -14.71 19.15 4.52
C SER A 60 -13.89 17.95 5.01
N LYS A 61 -13.53 17.03 4.11
CA LYS A 61 -12.67 15.89 4.43
C LYS A 61 -11.27 16.34 4.86
N ARG A 62 -10.71 17.32 4.16
CA ARG A 62 -9.40 17.91 4.50
C ARG A 62 -9.41 18.49 5.91
N LYS A 63 -10.44 19.24 6.26
CA LYS A 63 -10.58 19.83 7.59
C LYS A 63 -10.69 18.78 8.69
N GLN A 64 -11.51 17.75 8.49
CA GLN A 64 -11.65 16.64 9.44
C GLN A 64 -10.32 15.91 9.65
N LEU A 65 -9.56 15.69 8.58
CA LEU A 65 -8.27 15.02 8.61
C LEU A 65 -7.23 15.85 9.37
N LEU A 66 -7.18 17.14 9.13
CA LEU A 66 -6.31 18.07 9.86
C LEU A 66 -6.69 18.18 11.33
N GLU A 67 -7.99 18.26 11.65
CA GLU A 67 -8.46 18.25 13.05
C GLU A 67 -8.01 16.97 13.76
N LYS A 68 -8.07 15.82 13.09
CA LYS A 68 -7.63 14.55 13.65
C LYS A 68 -6.11 14.51 13.90
N LEU A 69 -5.30 14.95 12.94
CA LEU A 69 -3.86 15.05 13.08
C LEU A 69 -3.43 16.04 14.18
N ASN A 70 -4.18 17.12 14.38
CA ASN A 70 -3.89 18.12 15.39
C ASN A 70 -4.46 17.79 16.78
N SER A 71 -5.38 16.83 16.89
CA SER A 71 -6.01 16.44 18.15
C SER A 71 -5.04 15.82 19.16
N ASP A 72 -4.03 15.10 18.67
CA ASP A 72 -2.94 14.53 19.46
C ASP A 72 -1.61 14.65 18.67
N THR A 73 -0.97 15.78 18.83
CA THR A 73 0.27 16.11 18.11
C THR A 73 1.37 15.07 18.33
N ARG A 74 1.53 14.55 19.54
CA ARG A 74 2.58 13.55 19.85
C ARG A 74 2.32 12.23 19.15
N LYS A 75 1.07 11.80 19.11
CA LYS A 75 0.67 10.58 18.40
C LYS A 75 0.90 10.75 16.90
N SER A 76 0.46 11.87 16.34
CA SER A 76 0.64 12.17 14.92
C SER A 76 2.11 12.27 14.51
N GLU A 77 2.98 12.83 15.36
CA GLU A 77 4.42 12.83 15.15
C GLU A 77 4.99 11.41 15.05
N GLN A 78 4.61 10.53 15.98
CA GLN A 78 5.05 9.12 15.97
C GLN A 78 4.54 8.37 14.74
N GLU A 79 3.29 8.61 14.32
CA GLU A 79 2.72 8.03 13.12
C GLU A 79 3.46 8.48 11.85
N ILE A 80 3.78 9.76 11.75
CA ILE A 80 4.53 10.31 10.61
C ILE A 80 5.97 9.79 10.59
N GLU A 81 6.65 9.73 11.75
CA GLU A 81 7.97 9.11 11.84
C GLU A 81 7.96 7.66 11.34
N TYR A 82 6.96 6.88 11.75
CA TYR A 82 6.78 5.51 11.25
C TYR A 82 6.62 5.48 9.72
N ILE A 83 5.77 6.34 9.18
CA ILE A 83 5.53 6.45 7.73
C ILE A 83 6.82 6.79 6.98
N LEU A 84 7.62 7.73 7.48
CA LEU A 84 8.91 8.10 6.88
C LEU A 84 9.89 6.92 6.83
N VAL A 85 9.98 6.15 7.93
CA VAL A 85 10.80 4.93 7.98
C VAL A 85 10.30 3.88 6.98
N VAL A 86 8.99 3.73 6.82
CA VAL A 86 8.40 2.81 5.86
C VAL A 86 8.71 3.24 4.42
N LEU A 87 8.57 4.53 4.11
CA LEU A 87 8.87 5.08 2.79
C LEU A 87 10.34 4.90 2.40
N ASP A 88 11.29 5.11 3.32
CA ASP A 88 12.74 4.86 3.08
C ASP A 88 13.02 3.39 2.70
N ASN A 89 12.16 2.48 3.10
CA ASN A 89 12.28 1.05 2.80
C ASN A 89 11.62 0.62 1.48
N TYR A 90 10.89 1.49 0.79
CA TYR A 90 10.24 1.17 -0.48
C TYR A 90 11.19 1.47 -1.66
N LEU A 91 11.25 0.54 -2.61
CA LEU A 91 12.03 0.72 -3.84
C LEU A 91 11.16 1.28 -4.98
N GLU A 92 9.91 0.83 -5.06
CA GLU A 92 8.97 1.21 -6.11
C GLU A 92 8.09 2.37 -5.67
N TYR A 93 7.99 3.39 -6.50
CA TYR A 93 7.21 4.59 -6.25
C TYR A 93 5.69 4.36 -6.08
N GLU A 94 5.16 3.33 -6.73
CA GLU A 94 3.75 2.96 -6.58
C GLU A 94 3.39 2.59 -5.12
N LYS A 95 4.34 2.04 -4.38
CA LYS A 95 4.16 1.67 -2.96
C LYS A 95 3.91 2.88 -2.07
N SER A 96 4.50 4.03 -2.38
CA SER A 96 4.25 5.28 -1.65
C SER A 96 2.81 5.76 -1.83
N GLN A 97 2.25 5.59 -3.04
CA GLN A 97 0.85 5.92 -3.30
C GLN A 97 -0.10 4.95 -2.58
N MET A 98 0.21 3.64 -2.57
CA MET A 98 -0.54 2.65 -1.80
C MET A 98 -0.52 2.99 -0.31
N LEU A 99 0.65 3.34 0.24
CA LEU A 99 0.79 3.72 1.65
C LEU A 99 -0.06 4.95 1.99
N ALA A 100 -0.11 5.95 1.11
CA ALA A 100 -0.94 7.14 1.29
C ALA A 100 -2.43 6.80 1.34
N LYS A 101 -2.92 5.94 0.43
CA LYS A 101 -4.32 5.47 0.42
C LYS A 101 -4.66 4.70 1.70
N LEU A 102 -3.76 3.84 2.16
CA LEU A 102 -3.92 3.12 3.43
C LEU A 102 -3.95 4.09 4.63
N TYR A 103 -3.12 5.14 4.62
CA TYR A 103 -3.12 6.14 5.68
C TYR A 103 -4.42 6.97 5.68
N ILE A 104 -4.95 7.32 4.51
CA ILE A 104 -6.27 7.95 4.39
C ILE A 104 -7.35 7.05 4.98
N ALA A 105 -7.36 5.74 4.63
CA ALA A 105 -8.32 4.78 5.17
C ALA A 105 -8.22 4.65 6.70
N TYR A 106 -7.02 4.75 7.28
CA TYR A 106 -6.82 4.83 8.72
C TYR A 106 -7.39 6.13 9.31
N LEU A 107 -7.12 7.27 8.69
CA LEU A 107 -7.65 8.56 9.15
C LEU A 107 -9.17 8.64 9.02
N GLU A 108 -9.77 7.96 8.04
CA GLU A 108 -11.22 7.79 7.88
C GLU A 108 -11.82 6.68 8.78
N GLU A 109 -11.01 6.04 9.64
CA GLU A 109 -11.39 4.95 10.56
C GLU A 109 -11.92 3.69 9.86
N THR A 110 -11.64 3.54 8.57
CA THR A 110 -11.95 2.33 7.79
C THR A 110 -11.07 1.16 8.20
N ILE A 111 -9.83 1.46 8.61
CA ILE A 111 -8.88 0.51 9.19
C ILE A 111 -8.29 1.07 10.49
N THR A 112 -7.85 0.18 11.36
CA THR A 112 -7.13 0.51 12.57
C THR A 112 -5.65 0.83 12.30
N TRP A 113 -4.94 1.43 13.25
CA TRP A 113 -3.48 1.60 13.14
C TRP A 113 -2.73 0.28 13.01
N ALA A 114 -3.19 -0.76 13.70
CA ALA A 114 -2.58 -2.10 13.61
C ALA A 114 -2.73 -2.68 12.20
N GLU A 115 -3.91 -2.57 11.59
CA GLU A 115 -4.14 -2.99 10.20
C GLU A 115 -3.32 -2.13 9.21
N PHE A 116 -3.22 -0.82 9.44
CA PHE A 116 -2.36 0.05 8.63
C PHE A 116 -0.90 -0.42 8.66
N ALA A 117 -0.35 -0.69 9.85
CA ALA A 117 1.03 -1.15 10.01
C ALA A 117 1.26 -2.52 9.36
N GLU A 118 0.28 -3.42 9.46
CA GLU A 118 0.31 -4.73 8.80
C GLU A 118 0.33 -4.57 7.28
N TYR A 119 -0.59 -3.78 6.71
CA TYR A 119 -0.60 -3.48 5.28
C TYR A 119 0.69 -2.78 4.81
N ALA A 120 1.23 -1.82 5.56
CA ALA A 120 2.47 -1.14 5.22
C ALA A 120 3.66 -2.12 5.13
N SER A 121 3.74 -3.07 6.07
CA SER A 121 4.75 -4.14 6.04
C SER A 121 4.55 -5.10 4.86
N MET A 122 3.31 -5.43 4.54
CA MET A 122 2.94 -6.30 3.43
C MET A 122 3.24 -5.62 2.08
N VAL A 123 2.89 -4.35 1.88
CA VAL A 123 3.16 -3.57 0.66
C VAL A 123 4.64 -3.59 0.29
N LYS A 124 5.54 -3.56 1.27
CA LYS A 124 6.99 -3.71 1.02
C LYS A 124 7.33 -4.96 0.22
N GLN A 125 6.60 -6.05 0.43
CA GLN A 125 6.86 -7.37 -0.13
C GLN A 125 6.15 -7.62 -1.47
N LEU A 126 5.21 -6.76 -1.87
CA LEU A 126 4.55 -6.85 -3.16
C LEU A 126 5.55 -6.60 -4.30
N VAL A 127 5.30 -7.22 -5.44
CA VAL A 127 6.02 -6.96 -6.69
C VAL A 127 5.05 -6.46 -7.77
N PRO A 128 5.58 -5.83 -8.85
CA PRO A 128 4.74 -5.38 -9.95
C PRO A 128 3.86 -6.51 -10.51
N GLY A 129 2.57 -6.25 -10.69
CA GLY A 129 1.57 -7.22 -11.18
C GLY A 129 0.78 -7.94 -10.08
N ASP A 130 1.17 -7.86 -8.80
CA ASP A 130 0.45 -8.51 -7.71
C ASP A 130 -0.99 -8.00 -7.54
N LYS A 131 -1.22 -6.72 -7.73
CA LYS A 131 -2.57 -6.13 -7.67
C LYS A 131 -3.52 -6.75 -8.69
N GLU A 132 -3.03 -7.00 -9.90
CA GLU A 132 -3.81 -7.63 -10.97
C GLU A 132 -4.11 -9.08 -10.63
N LEU A 133 -3.18 -9.80 -10.03
CA LEU A 133 -3.40 -11.18 -9.59
C LEU A 133 -4.46 -11.28 -8.48
N LEU A 134 -4.54 -10.29 -7.59
CA LEU A 134 -5.55 -10.27 -6.52
C LEU A 134 -6.98 -10.03 -7.02
N LYS A 135 -7.17 -9.51 -8.22
CA LYS A 135 -8.51 -9.18 -8.77
C LYS A 135 -9.27 -10.38 -9.34
N ILE A 136 -8.62 -11.51 -9.51
CA ILE A 136 -9.21 -12.71 -10.12
C ILE A 136 -8.92 -13.96 -9.29
N ASN A 137 -9.85 -14.93 -9.34
CA ASN A 137 -9.60 -16.26 -8.80
C ASN A 137 -8.76 -17.08 -9.76
N HIS A 138 -7.77 -17.78 -9.25
CA HIS A 138 -6.84 -18.58 -10.04
C HIS A 138 -7.11 -20.06 -9.84
N HIS A 139 -7.22 -20.80 -10.96
CA HIS A 139 -7.29 -22.27 -10.99
C HIS A 139 -6.02 -22.80 -11.65
N VAL A 140 -5.21 -23.53 -10.93
CA VAL A 140 -3.91 -24.00 -11.40
C VAL A 140 -3.82 -25.52 -11.32
N ARG A 141 -3.49 -26.15 -12.45
CA ARG A 141 -3.37 -27.60 -12.56
C ARG A 141 -1.99 -28.15 -12.19
N LYS A 142 -0.97 -27.29 -12.08
CA LYS A 142 0.41 -27.72 -11.72
C LYS A 142 1.07 -26.71 -10.78
N GLN A 143 1.68 -27.21 -9.74
CA GLN A 143 2.41 -26.43 -8.72
C GLN A 143 3.52 -25.52 -9.28
N SER A 144 4.07 -25.81 -10.47
CA SER A 144 5.18 -25.05 -11.06
C SER A 144 4.84 -23.64 -11.55
N GLN A 145 3.56 -23.28 -11.62
CA GLN A 145 3.09 -21.97 -12.10
C GLN A 145 2.58 -21.06 -10.97
N CYS A 146 2.75 -21.47 -9.72
CA CYS A 146 2.08 -20.85 -8.57
C CYS A 146 2.96 -19.96 -7.70
N ARG A 147 4.21 -19.67 -8.08
CA ARG A 147 5.15 -18.94 -7.20
C ARG A 147 4.57 -17.63 -6.67
N ASP A 148 3.94 -16.85 -7.53
CA ASP A 148 3.38 -15.54 -7.15
C ASP A 148 2.13 -15.71 -6.30
N LEU A 149 1.27 -16.69 -6.63
CA LEU A 149 0.10 -17.02 -5.83
C LEU A 149 0.48 -17.54 -4.44
N LEU A 150 1.51 -18.39 -4.34
CA LEU A 150 2.03 -18.87 -3.04
C LEU A 150 2.61 -17.72 -2.20
N ARG A 151 3.28 -16.74 -2.83
CA ARG A 151 3.75 -15.54 -2.14
C ARG A 151 2.57 -14.72 -1.62
N LEU A 152 1.54 -14.47 -2.44
CA LEU A 152 0.34 -13.75 -2.02
C LEU A 152 -0.43 -14.48 -0.91
N THR A 153 -0.41 -15.81 -0.92
CA THR A 153 -0.96 -16.65 0.16
C THR A 153 -0.14 -16.48 1.44
N ALA A 154 1.19 -16.50 1.35
CA ALA A 154 2.07 -16.28 2.50
C ALA A 154 1.92 -14.86 3.11
N LEU A 155 1.51 -13.89 2.30
CA LEU A 155 1.17 -12.53 2.75
C LEU A 155 -0.26 -12.41 3.33
N GLY A 156 -1.03 -13.50 3.35
CA GLY A 156 -2.41 -13.50 3.83
C GLY A 156 -3.43 -12.87 2.87
N LEU A 157 -3.01 -12.50 1.65
CA LEU A 157 -3.87 -11.85 0.66
C LEU A 157 -4.73 -12.83 -0.13
N MET A 158 -4.29 -14.08 -0.24
CA MET A 158 -5.02 -15.17 -0.87
C MET A 158 -5.02 -16.38 0.04
N TYR A 159 -5.91 -17.31 -0.21
CA TYR A 159 -5.88 -18.66 0.38
C TYR A 159 -5.97 -19.72 -0.70
N GLU A 160 -5.30 -20.83 -0.44
CA GLU A 160 -5.30 -22.00 -1.29
C GLU A 160 -6.46 -22.91 -0.92
N GLN A 161 -7.22 -23.36 -1.91
CA GLN A 161 -8.30 -24.31 -1.74
C GLN A 161 -8.07 -25.49 -2.67
N ASN A 162 -7.79 -26.65 -2.09
CA ASN A 162 -7.71 -27.91 -2.81
C ASN A 162 -9.12 -28.48 -2.95
N THR A 163 -9.67 -28.46 -4.14
CA THR A 163 -10.93 -29.11 -4.44
C THR A 163 -10.63 -30.51 -4.99
N PRO A 164 -10.92 -31.60 -4.26
CA PRO A 164 -10.82 -32.93 -4.85
C PRO A 164 -11.83 -33.03 -5.97
N LEU A 165 -11.38 -33.09 -7.20
CA LEU A 165 -12.22 -33.40 -8.36
C LEU A 165 -12.71 -34.85 -8.24
N PHE A 166 -13.86 -35.04 -7.61
CA PHE A 166 -14.63 -36.29 -7.44
C PHE A 166 -14.04 -37.40 -6.52
N PRO A 167 -14.89 -38.09 -5.77
CA PRO A 167 -14.48 -39.32 -5.10
C PRO A 167 -14.14 -40.37 -6.18
N ALA A 168 -12.88 -40.83 -6.14
CA ALA A 168 -12.40 -41.87 -7.06
C ALA A 168 -13.28 -43.09 -6.98
N LYS A 169 -13.97 -43.41 -8.05
CA LYS A 169 -14.67 -44.73 -8.23
C LYS A 169 -13.74 -45.77 -8.86
N ASP A 170 -12.61 -45.38 -9.40
CA ASP A 170 -11.66 -46.33 -10.02
C ASP A 170 -10.22 -45.97 -9.68
N ASN A 171 -9.45 -46.97 -9.23
CA ASN A 171 -8.09 -46.88 -8.70
C ASN A 171 -7.00 -46.60 -9.75
N ASN A 172 -7.33 -46.16 -10.96
CA ASN A 172 -6.32 -46.02 -12.04
C ASN A 172 -6.30 -44.69 -12.79
N THR A 173 -6.94 -43.64 -12.27
CA THR A 173 -6.84 -42.30 -12.85
C THR A 173 -5.95 -41.47 -11.98
N ILE A 174 -4.79 -41.04 -12.55
CA ILE A 174 -3.92 -40.01 -11.97
C ILE A 174 -4.78 -38.76 -11.87
N LYS A 175 -5.16 -38.39 -10.65
CA LYS A 175 -5.91 -37.15 -10.39
C LYS A 175 -4.98 -35.99 -10.62
N ASP A 176 -5.26 -35.18 -11.64
CA ASP A 176 -4.76 -33.84 -11.69
C ASP A 176 -5.51 -33.06 -10.59
N ASP A 177 -4.90 -32.92 -9.41
CA ASP A 177 -5.42 -32.08 -8.32
C ASP A 177 -5.45 -30.64 -8.82
N GLU A 178 -6.64 -30.09 -8.96
CA GLU A 178 -6.84 -28.69 -9.30
C GLU A 178 -6.79 -27.86 -8.01
N THR A 179 -5.82 -26.97 -7.93
CA THR A 179 -5.66 -26.03 -6.81
C THR A 179 -6.25 -24.70 -7.21
N SER A 180 -7.16 -24.15 -6.41
CA SER A 180 -7.70 -22.81 -6.60
C SER A 180 -7.12 -21.85 -5.55
N TYR A 181 -6.87 -20.62 -5.98
CA TYR A 181 -6.45 -19.51 -5.13
C TYR A 181 -7.52 -18.43 -5.17
N THR A 182 -8.00 -18.06 -4.00
CA THR A 182 -9.07 -17.08 -3.84
C THR A 182 -8.58 -15.96 -2.92
N ILE A 183 -9.00 -14.73 -3.19
CA ILE A 183 -8.67 -13.59 -2.35
C ILE A 183 -9.29 -13.75 -0.96
N THR A 184 -8.54 -13.39 0.09
CA THR A 184 -9.05 -13.36 1.47
C THR A 184 -9.86 -12.08 1.71
N GLU A 185 -10.60 -12.02 2.82
CA GLU A 185 -11.24 -10.78 3.26
C GLU A 185 -10.21 -9.65 3.49
N PHE A 186 -9.05 -9.98 4.07
CA PHE A 186 -7.92 -9.06 4.25
C PHE A 186 -7.39 -8.56 2.90
N GLY A 187 -7.22 -9.45 1.92
CA GLY A 187 -6.80 -9.10 0.56
C GLY A 187 -7.84 -8.26 -0.16
N GLN A 188 -9.13 -8.57 -0.03
CA GLN A 188 -10.21 -7.81 -0.63
C GLN A 188 -10.26 -6.39 -0.07
N LYS A 189 -10.21 -6.24 1.25
CA LYS A 189 -10.16 -4.94 1.92
C LYS A 189 -8.95 -4.10 1.44
N PHE A 190 -7.79 -4.75 1.27
CA PHE A 190 -6.61 -4.10 0.72
C PHE A 190 -6.86 -3.57 -0.71
N ILE A 191 -7.38 -4.39 -1.62
CA ILE A 191 -7.66 -4.00 -3.00
C ILE A 191 -8.72 -2.89 -3.07
N ASP A 192 -9.74 -2.94 -2.23
CA ASP A 192 -10.79 -1.90 -2.16
C ASP A 192 -10.20 -0.52 -1.79
N ILE A 193 -9.13 -0.50 -0.98
CA ILE A 193 -8.45 0.74 -0.57
C ILE A 193 -7.46 1.22 -1.64
N VAL A 194 -6.63 0.33 -2.20
CA VAL A 194 -5.49 0.74 -3.06
C VAL A 194 -5.77 0.62 -4.55
N GLY A 195 -6.87 -0.03 -4.90
CA GLY A 195 -7.27 -0.45 -6.26
C GLY A 195 -7.61 0.59 -7.28
#